data_00658bc5750e5e3061db0bcd25cc1ff0
#
_entry.id   00658bc5750e5e3061db0bcd25cc1ff0
#
_cell.length_a   1.000
_cell.length_b   1.000
_cell.length_c   1.000
_cell.angle_alpha   90.00
_cell.angle_beta   90.00
_cell.angle_gamma   90.00
#
_symmetry.space_group_name_H-M   'P 1'
#
loop_
_entity.id
_entity.type
_entity.pdbx_description
1 polymer ?
#
loop_
_entity_poly.entity_id
_entity_poly.type
_entity_poly.pdbx_seq_one_letter_code
_entity_poly.pdbx_strand_id
1 'polypeptide(L)'
;VFQDFRLLKDRNIYDNVAFAQKVIGESNRSIKKNVPSMLSMVGLAAKYRSYPRQLSGGEQQRVAIARALINEPKILLADEPTGNLDNHNAWEIMKLLEEINSRGTTVVVVTHNLEIVKAMNKRVITMKKGVVVEDSEGDYSDED
;
A
#
# COMPACT_ATOMS: atom_id res chain seq x y z
N VAL A 1 -4.46 -3.44 -2.64
CA VAL A 1 -3.04 -3.42 -3.06
C VAL A 1 -2.60 -4.83 -3.34
N PHE A 2 -1.94 -5.04 -4.47
CA PHE A 2 -1.55 -6.37 -4.97
C PHE A 2 -0.03 -6.49 -5.11
N GLN A 3 0.48 -7.71 -5.15
CA GLN A 3 1.89 -8.00 -5.34
C GLN A 3 2.44 -7.49 -6.69
N ASP A 4 1.65 -7.60 -7.76
CA ASP A 4 2.00 -7.19 -9.12
C ASP A 4 1.57 -5.75 -9.48
N PHE A 5 1.23 -4.95 -8.45
CA PHE A 5 0.85 -3.54 -8.50
C PHE A 5 -0.46 -3.24 -9.25
N ARG A 6 -0.75 -3.91 -10.33
CA ARG A 6 -1.96 -3.75 -11.19
C ARG A 6 -2.23 -2.31 -11.60
N LEU A 7 -1.20 -1.61 -12.04
CA LEU A 7 -1.32 -0.27 -12.60
C LEU A 7 -1.79 -0.32 -14.05
N LEU A 8 -2.49 0.73 -14.47
CA LEU A 8 -2.84 0.94 -15.86
C LEU A 8 -1.58 1.36 -16.62
N LYS A 9 -1.07 0.48 -17.47
CA LYS A 9 0.25 0.64 -18.12
C LYS A 9 0.28 1.74 -19.18
N ASP A 10 -0.85 2.08 -19.75
CA ASP A 10 -1.06 3.11 -20.79
C ASP A 10 -1.41 4.48 -20.21
N ARG A 11 -1.39 4.63 -18.89
CA ARG A 11 -1.67 5.86 -18.16
C ARG A 11 -0.50 6.25 -17.30
N ASN A 12 -0.26 7.57 -17.19
CA ASN A 12 0.74 8.08 -16.23
C ASN A 12 0.29 7.84 -14.77
N ILE A 13 1.17 8.11 -13.81
CA ILE A 13 0.84 7.82 -12.40
C ILE A 13 -0.23 8.76 -11.85
N TYR A 14 -0.29 10.01 -12.32
CA TYR A 14 -1.38 10.92 -11.97
C TYR A 14 -2.74 10.31 -12.35
N ASP A 15 -2.88 9.87 -13.59
CA ASP A 15 -4.12 9.29 -14.10
C ASP A 15 -4.46 7.94 -13.44
N ASN A 16 -3.46 7.15 -13.07
CA ASN A 16 -3.68 5.93 -12.29
C ASN A 16 -4.36 6.22 -10.96
N VAL A 17 -3.90 7.23 -10.24
CA VAL A 17 -4.50 7.62 -8.95
C VAL A 17 -5.84 8.32 -9.17
N ALA A 18 -5.93 9.23 -10.14
CA ALA A 18 -7.16 9.94 -10.46
C ALA A 18 -8.31 9.00 -10.89
N PHE A 19 -7.97 7.87 -11.51
CA PHE A 19 -8.95 6.87 -11.96
C PHE A 19 -9.90 6.43 -10.83
N ALA A 20 -9.38 6.20 -9.64
CA ALA A 20 -10.20 5.80 -8.50
C ALA A 20 -11.26 6.84 -8.12
N GLN A 21 -10.93 8.13 -8.23
CA GLN A 21 -11.88 9.21 -7.98
C GLN A 21 -12.86 9.44 -9.14
N LYS A 22 -12.42 9.27 -10.38
CA LYS A 22 -13.31 9.34 -11.55
C LYS A 22 -14.40 8.27 -11.49
N VAL A 23 -14.05 7.07 -11.04
CA VAL A 23 -15.01 5.94 -10.94
C VAL A 23 -16.14 6.23 -9.97
N ILE A 24 -15.86 6.93 -8.86
CA ILE A 24 -16.90 7.31 -7.88
C ILE A 24 -17.59 8.64 -8.19
N GLY A 25 -17.25 9.28 -9.30
CA GLY A 25 -17.90 10.51 -9.74
C GLY A 25 -17.43 11.78 -9.05
N GLU A 26 -16.21 11.79 -8.49
CA GLU A 26 -15.63 13.02 -7.92
C GLU A 26 -15.47 14.12 -8.98
N SER A 27 -15.62 15.38 -8.54
CA SER A 27 -15.44 16.53 -9.42
C SER A 27 -14.01 16.68 -9.90
N ASN A 28 -13.80 17.25 -11.08
CA ASN A 28 -12.47 17.58 -11.58
C ASN A 28 -11.69 18.49 -10.63
N ARG A 29 -12.38 19.39 -9.94
CA ARG A 29 -11.76 20.28 -8.94
C ARG A 29 -11.20 19.50 -7.77
N SER A 30 -11.96 18.53 -7.23
CA SER A 30 -11.52 17.65 -6.15
C SER A 30 -10.33 16.78 -6.59
N ILE A 31 -10.37 16.21 -7.78
CA ILE A 31 -9.30 15.40 -8.34
C ILE A 31 -8.00 16.20 -8.46
N LYS A 32 -8.05 17.40 -9.01
CA LYS A 32 -6.89 18.28 -9.15
C LYS A 32 -6.26 18.70 -7.83
N LYS A 33 -7.02 18.69 -6.74
CA LYS A 33 -6.54 18.94 -5.39
C LYS A 33 -5.98 17.66 -4.75
N ASN A 34 -6.72 16.58 -4.83
CA ASN A 34 -6.45 15.37 -4.05
C ASN A 34 -5.31 14.52 -4.62
N VAL A 35 -5.21 14.40 -5.94
CA VAL A 35 -4.16 13.57 -6.56
C VAL A 35 -2.76 14.09 -6.29
N PRO A 36 -2.44 15.38 -6.49
CA PRO A 36 -1.11 15.90 -6.15
C PRO A 36 -0.77 15.72 -4.66
N SER A 37 -1.73 15.95 -3.76
CA SER A 37 -1.56 15.76 -2.33
C SER A 37 -1.23 14.30 -1.99
N MET A 38 -1.93 13.35 -2.60
CA MET A 38 -1.69 11.93 -2.39
C MET A 38 -0.34 11.48 -2.95
N LEU A 39 0.05 11.94 -4.14
CA LEU A 39 1.36 11.66 -4.72
C LEU A 39 2.50 12.23 -3.87
N SER A 40 2.30 13.41 -3.28
CA SER A 40 3.25 13.99 -2.33
C SER A 40 3.41 13.11 -1.08
N MET A 41 2.32 12.60 -0.54
CA MET A 41 2.33 11.73 0.63
C MET A 41 3.16 10.46 0.40
N VAL A 42 3.09 9.87 -0.80
CA VAL A 42 3.87 8.67 -1.14
C VAL A 42 5.23 8.98 -1.77
N GLY A 43 5.64 10.25 -1.79
CA GLY A 43 6.97 10.67 -2.26
C GLY A 43 7.15 10.69 -3.78
N LEU A 44 6.08 10.81 -4.55
CA LEU A 44 6.11 10.74 -6.02
C LEU A 44 5.59 12.00 -6.73
N ALA A 45 5.47 13.11 -6.02
CA ALA A 45 4.96 14.36 -6.59
C ALA A 45 5.72 14.80 -7.86
N ALA A 46 7.05 14.69 -7.87
CA ALA A 46 7.88 15.07 -9.01
C ALA A 46 7.73 14.15 -10.24
N LYS A 47 7.16 12.96 -10.07
CA LYS A 47 7.04 11.94 -11.11
C LYS A 47 5.60 11.78 -11.64
N TYR A 48 4.73 12.74 -11.41
CA TYR A 48 3.30 12.64 -11.72
C TYR A 48 2.98 12.36 -13.20
N ARG A 49 3.86 12.75 -14.12
CA ARG A 49 3.73 12.49 -15.57
C ARG A 49 4.38 11.18 -16.02
N SER A 50 5.10 10.49 -15.14
CA SER A 50 5.76 9.23 -15.48
C SER A 50 4.75 8.11 -15.69
N TYR A 51 5.11 7.17 -16.54
CA TYR A 51 4.36 5.94 -16.76
C TYR A 51 4.91 4.82 -15.88
N PRO A 52 4.11 3.78 -15.58
CA PRO A 52 4.57 2.68 -14.73
C PRO A 52 5.90 2.07 -15.17
N ARG A 53 6.13 1.88 -16.48
CA ARG A 53 7.39 1.33 -17.01
C ARG A 53 8.63 2.17 -16.70
N GLN A 54 8.47 3.43 -16.36
CA GLN A 54 9.56 4.37 -16.03
C GLN A 54 9.88 4.38 -14.53
N LEU A 55 9.16 3.59 -13.73
CA LEU A 55 9.28 3.55 -12.27
C LEU A 55 9.89 2.24 -11.79
N SER A 56 10.59 2.29 -10.67
CA SER A 56 10.99 1.10 -9.92
C SER A 56 9.78 0.33 -9.38
N GLY A 57 9.97 -0.92 -8.98
CA GLY A 57 8.91 -1.72 -8.36
C GLY A 57 8.35 -1.06 -7.09
N GLY A 58 9.22 -0.53 -6.24
CA GLY A 58 8.81 0.21 -5.03
C GLY A 58 7.99 1.45 -5.34
N GLU A 59 8.40 2.21 -6.34
CA GLU A 59 7.64 3.39 -6.81
C GLU A 59 6.28 2.99 -7.39
N GLN A 60 6.22 1.92 -8.18
CA GLN A 60 4.95 1.40 -8.70
C GLN A 60 4.00 0.97 -7.57
N GLN A 61 4.52 0.30 -6.54
CA GLN A 61 3.71 -0.09 -5.39
C GLN A 61 3.20 1.13 -4.61
N ARG A 62 3.99 2.19 -4.50
CA ARG A 62 3.53 3.45 -3.89
C ARG A 62 2.40 4.11 -4.68
N VAL A 63 2.44 4.06 -6.00
CA VAL A 63 1.31 4.52 -6.83
C VAL A 63 0.05 3.70 -6.56
N ALA A 64 0.18 2.37 -6.48
CA ALA A 64 -0.93 1.48 -6.17
C ALA A 64 -1.54 1.78 -4.78
N ILE A 65 -0.70 2.05 -3.79
CA ILE A 65 -1.13 2.46 -2.45
C ILE A 65 -1.84 3.81 -2.50
N ALA A 66 -1.29 4.80 -3.19
CA ALA A 66 -1.92 6.11 -3.37
C ALA A 66 -3.30 6.00 -4.02
N ARG A 67 -3.44 5.19 -5.05
CA ARG A 67 -4.72 4.92 -5.71
C ARG A 67 -5.72 4.27 -4.75
N ALA A 68 -5.28 3.35 -3.91
CA ALA A 68 -6.14 2.71 -2.93
C ALA A 68 -6.60 3.66 -1.82
N LEU A 69 -5.78 4.66 -1.47
CA LEU A 69 -6.05 5.58 -0.36
C LEU A 69 -6.79 6.86 -0.75
N ILE A 70 -6.84 7.21 -2.03
CA ILE A 70 -7.32 8.54 -2.41
C ILE A 70 -8.79 8.79 -2.06
N ASN A 71 -9.60 7.72 -1.97
CA ASN A 71 -10.99 7.79 -1.55
C ASN A 71 -11.18 7.67 -0.03
N GLU A 72 -10.11 7.81 0.74
CA GLU A 72 -10.13 7.78 2.21
C GLU A 72 -10.82 6.54 2.80
N PRO A 73 -10.38 5.32 2.42
CA PRO A 73 -10.97 4.09 2.91
C PRO A 73 -10.72 3.93 4.41
N LYS A 74 -11.64 3.27 5.11
CA LYS A 74 -11.45 2.90 6.52
C LYS A 74 -10.53 1.69 6.68
N ILE A 75 -10.48 0.84 5.67
CA ILE A 75 -9.69 -0.39 5.66
C ILE A 75 -8.89 -0.44 4.36
N LEU A 76 -7.59 -0.67 4.46
CA LEU A 76 -6.69 -0.95 3.36
C LEU A 76 -6.29 -2.42 3.39
N LEU A 77 -6.56 -3.12 2.30
CA LEU A 77 -6.17 -4.53 2.13
C LEU A 77 -4.92 -4.60 1.25
N ALA A 78 -3.89 -5.27 1.72
CA ALA A 78 -2.64 -5.46 1.00
C ALA A 78 -2.30 -6.96 0.94
N ASP A 79 -2.32 -7.51 -0.26
CA ASP A 79 -2.04 -8.93 -0.52
C ASP A 79 -0.61 -9.08 -1.05
N GLU A 80 0.28 -9.65 -0.24
CA GLU A 80 1.72 -9.78 -0.52
C GLU A 80 2.35 -8.49 -1.06
N PRO A 81 2.19 -7.34 -0.38
CA PRO A 81 2.53 -6.04 -0.95
C PRO A 81 4.02 -5.85 -1.24
N THR A 82 4.88 -6.70 -0.67
CA THR A 82 6.34 -6.64 -0.82
C THR A 82 6.92 -7.80 -1.62
N GLY A 83 6.08 -8.69 -2.15
CA GLY A 83 6.52 -9.95 -2.76
C GLY A 83 7.42 -9.80 -4.00
N ASN A 84 7.29 -8.71 -4.75
CA ASN A 84 8.09 -8.41 -5.95
C ASN A 84 9.18 -7.35 -5.71
N LEU A 85 9.49 -7.06 -4.45
CA LEU A 85 10.44 -6.01 -4.08
C LEU A 85 11.71 -6.60 -3.46
N ASP A 86 12.84 -5.89 -3.62
CA ASP A 86 14.03 -6.14 -2.84
C ASP A 86 13.82 -5.77 -1.35
N ASN A 87 14.73 -6.17 -0.47
CA ASN A 87 14.59 -5.96 0.97
C ASN A 87 14.45 -4.48 1.33
N HIS A 88 15.22 -3.60 0.73
CA HIS A 88 15.16 -2.17 1.04
C HIS A 88 13.79 -1.58 0.68
N ASN A 89 13.33 -1.82 -0.55
CA ASN A 89 12.02 -1.35 -1.00
C ASN A 89 10.87 -2.03 -0.23
N ALA A 90 11.01 -3.30 0.12
CA ALA A 90 10.02 -3.99 0.95
C ALA A 90 9.84 -3.29 2.30
N TRP A 91 10.92 -2.94 2.99
CA TRP A 91 10.85 -2.22 4.25
C TRP A 91 10.26 -0.81 4.11
N GLU A 92 10.60 -0.09 3.04
CA GLU A 92 10.03 1.23 2.79
C GLU A 92 8.50 1.15 2.57
N ILE A 93 8.01 0.12 1.90
CA ILE A 93 6.56 -0.12 1.75
C ILE A 93 5.91 -0.45 3.09
N MET A 94 6.53 -1.30 3.91
CA MET A 94 5.98 -1.64 5.23
C MET A 94 5.94 -0.42 6.17
N LYS A 95 6.96 0.43 6.16
CA LYS A 95 6.96 1.70 6.89
C LYS A 95 5.84 2.64 6.43
N LEU A 96 5.60 2.72 5.12
CA LEU A 96 4.49 3.51 4.57
C LEU A 96 3.14 2.98 5.06
N LEU A 97 2.94 1.67 5.06
CA LEU A 97 1.71 1.04 5.57
C LEU A 97 1.53 1.30 7.07
N GLU A 98 2.60 1.28 7.85
CA GLU A 98 2.56 1.61 9.27
C GLU A 98 2.18 3.07 9.50
N GLU A 99 2.74 4.00 8.73
CA GLU A 99 2.37 5.42 8.77
C GLU A 99 0.88 5.63 8.42
N ILE A 100 0.38 4.96 7.40
CA ILE A 100 -1.04 4.99 7.02
C ILE A 100 -1.92 4.51 8.18
N ASN A 101 -1.54 3.42 8.82
CA ASN A 101 -2.23 2.90 9.99
C ASN A 101 -2.21 3.91 11.16
N SER A 102 -1.09 4.54 11.41
CA SER A 102 -0.97 5.56 12.48
C SER A 102 -1.88 6.77 12.28
N ARG A 103 -2.30 7.03 11.04
CA ARG A 103 -3.24 8.11 10.69
C ARG A 103 -4.72 7.69 10.80
N GLY A 104 -5.00 6.47 11.25
CA GLY A 104 -6.35 6.00 11.55
C GLY A 104 -6.95 5.02 10.54
N THR A 105 -6.23 4.65 9.48
CA THR A 105 -6.66 3.61 8.54
C THR A 105 -6.33 2.23 9.10
N THR A 106 -7.29 1.34 9.16
CA THR A 106 -7.02 -0.07 9.47
C THR A 106 -6.32 -0.72 8.29
N VAL A 107 -5.14 -1.31 8.50
CA VAL A 107 -4.37 -1.97 7.44
C VAL A 107 -4.33 -3.47 7.71
N VAL A 108 -4.77 -4.25 6.72
CA VAL A 108 -4.70 -5.71 6.74
C VAL A 108 -3.69 -6.15 5.69
N VAL A 109 -2.61 -6.77 6.13
CA VAL A 109 -1.54 -7.29 5.26
C VAL A 109 -1.59 -8.79 5.25
N VAL A 110 -1.70 -9.38 4.07
CA VAL A 110 -1.54 -10.83 3.86
C VAL A 110 -0.11 -11.06 3.41
N THR A 111 0.63 -11.84 4.19
CA THR A 111 2.02 -12.19 3.86
C THR A 111 2.41 -13.54 4.49
N HIS A 112 3.36 -14.22 3.87
CA HIS A 112 4.04 -15.37 4.46
C HIS A 112 5.52 -15.07 4.81
N ASN A 113 5.92 -13.80 4.73
CA ASN A 113 7.25 -13.38 5.15
C ASN A 113 7.32 -13.19 6.67
N LEU A 114 7.84 -14.19 7.37
CA LEU A 114 7.90 -14.20 8.83
C LEU A 114 8.83 -13.14 9.41
N GLU A 115 9.86 -12.73 8.70
CA GLU A 115 10.76 -11.65 9.15
C GLU A 115 10.01 -10.33 9.26
N ILE A 116 9.22 -10.00 8.24
CA ILE A 116 8.37 -8.81 8.23
C ILE A 116 7.35 -8.88 9.36
N VAL A 117 6.68 -10.02 9.53
CA VAL A 117 5.67 -10.22 10.58
C VAL A 117 6.26 -9.95 11.95
N LYS A 118 7.41 -10.54 12.26
CA LYS A 118 8.11 -10.36 13.56
C LYS A 118 8.54 -8.91 13.77
N ALA A 119 9.18 -8.31 12.78
CA ALA A 119 9.72 -6.97 12.91
C ALA A 119 8.64 -5.88 13.01
N MET A 120 7.48 -6.08 12.41
CA MET A 120 6.37 -5.13 12.52
C MET A 120 5.69 -5.16 13.89
N ASN A 121 5.76 -6.27 14.60
CA ASN A 121 5.19 -6.45 15.94
C ASN A 121 3.72 -5.99 16.05
N LYS A 122 2.89 -6.45 15.15
CA LYS A 122 1.45 -6.17 15.09
C LYS A 122 0.65 -7.43 15.36
N ARG A 123 -0.65 -7.29 15.57
CA ARG A 123 -1.56 -8.44 15.66
C ARG A 123 -1.40 -9.36 14.47
N VAL A 124 -1.26 -10.66 14.72
CA VAL A 124 -1.10 -11.69 13.70
C VAL A 124 -2.23 -12.71 13.79
N ILE A 125 -2.92 -12.91 12.67
CA ILE A 125 -3.92 -13.96 12.52
C ILE A 125 -3.32 -15.02 11.60
N THR A 126 -3.06 -16.21 12.13
CA THR A 126 -2.52 -17.32 11.37
C THR A 126 -3.63 -18.20 10.81
N MET A 127 -3.59 -18.41 9.50
CA MET A 127 -4.56 -19.24 8.80
C MET A 127 -3.91 -20.49 8.22
N LYS A 128 -4.57 -21.64 8.36
CA LYS A 128 -4.20 -22.91 7.72
C LYS A 128 -5.44 -23.53 7.11
N LYS A 129 -5.36 -23.90 5.82
CA LYS A 129 -6.45 -24.57 5.09
C LYS A 129 -7.81 -23.84 5.23
N GLY A 130 -7.79 -22.51 5.16
CA GLY A 130 -8.99 -21.70 5.25
C GLY A 130 -9.56 -21.52 6.66
N VAL A 131 -8.85 -21.95 7.70
CA VAL A 131 -9.26 -21.85 9.10
C VAL A 131 -8.28 -21.02 9.89
N VAL A 132 -8.78 -20.13 10.77
CA VAL A 132 -7.96 -19.42 11.74
C VAL A 132 -7.48 -20.41 12.80
N VAL A 133 -6.17 -20.57 12.94
CA VAL A 133 -5.56 -21.47 13.92
C VAL A 133 -4.93 -20.73 15.09
N GLU A 134 -4.62 -19.45 14.91
CA GLU A 134 -4.03 -18.61 15.95
C GLU A 134 -4.38 -17.14 15.71
N ASP A 135 -4.59 -16.40 16.79
CA ASP A 135 -4.78 -14.96 16.79
C ASP A 135 -3.99 -14.39 17.97
N SER A 136 -2.85 -13.75 17.67
CA SER A 136 -1.96 -13.20 18.69
C SER A 136 -1.86 -11.69 18.54
N GLU A 137 -2.10 -10.97 19.63
CA GLU A 137 -1.77 -9.55 19.70
C GLU A 137 -0.26 -9.41 19.87
N GLY A 138 0.34 -8.51 19.06
CA GLY A 138 1.79 -8.35 18.99
C GLY A 138 2.42 -8.05 20.32
N ASP A 139 2.94 -9.06 20.94
CA ASP A 139 3.89 -8.98 22.02
C ASP A 139 4.94 -10.09 21.83
N TYR A 140 5.74 -9.90 20.78
CA TYR A 140 6.95 -10.69 20.63
C TYR A 140 8.03 -10.02 21.49
N SER A 141 7.84 -10.06 22.82
CA SER A 141 8.93 -9.86 23.75
C SER A 141 9.95 -10.95 23.44
N ASP A 142 11.17 -10.53 23.12
CA ASP A 142 12.33 -11.37 22.98
C ASP A 142 12.39 -12.34 24.17
N GLU A 143 11.95 -13.56 23.98
CA GLU A 143 12.41 -14.69 24.80
C GLU A 143 13.50 -15.38 24.01
N ASP A 144 14.71 -15.29 24.54
CA ASP A 144 15.98 -15.87 24.12
C ASP A 144 15.92 -17.32 23.60
#